data_f54594539f19ecaa46d06331a1a7108c
#
_entry.id   f54594539f19ecaa46d06331a1a7108c
#
_cell.length_a   1.000
_cell.length_b   1.000
_cell.length_c   1.000
_cell.angle_alpha   90.00
_cell.angle_beta   90.00
_cell.angle_gamma   90.00
#
_symmetry.space_group_name_H-M   'P 1'
#
loop_
_entity.id
_entity.type
_entity.pdbx_description
1 polymer ?
#
loop_
_entity_poly.entity_id
_entity_poly.type
_entity_poly.pdbx_seq_one_letter_code
_entity_poly.pdbx_strand_id
1 'polypeptide(L)'
;MNEYLESVKKRDPAAKSILSIILTYPGVKAVFMHKISNFFHIAGFHLIARIISQATRFFTGIEIHPGAKIGKNLFIDHGMGVVIGETSEIGNNVTIYHAVTLGGSSPSIDSERQRHEKRHPTIGDDVVIGSGAQIIGPVIVGKCARIAANAVVVKDVPENATMVGVPA
;
A
#
# COMPACT_ATOMS: atom_id res chain seq x y z
N MET A 1 -4.62 -3.59 -18.07
CA MET A 1 -3.70 -2.44 -17.99
C MET A 1 -4.41 -1.12 -18.29
N ASN A 2 -5.19 -1.03 -19.37
CA ASN A 2 -5.91 0.21 -19.71
C ASN A 2 -6.87 0.68 -18.59
N GLU A 3 -7.66 -0.22 -18.00
CA GLU A 3 -8.58 0.11 -16.90
C GLU A 3 -7.87 0.72 -15.69
N TYR A 4 -6.71 0.18 -15.31
CA TYR A 4 -5.91 0.71 -14.21
C TYR A 4 -5.41 2.14 -14.48
N LEU A 5 -4.85 2.39 -15.66
CA LEU A 5 -4.33 3.71 -16.04
C LEU A 5 -5.44 4.76 -16.15
N GLU A 6 -6.60 4.38 -16.68
CA GLU A 6 -7.80 5.24 -16.71
C GLU A 6 -8.32 5.53 -15.29
N SER A 7 -8.26 4.54 -14.39
CA SER A 7 -8.60 4.73 -12.98
C SER A 7 -7.69 5.74 -12.29
N VAL A 8 -6.37 5.71 -12.55
CA VAL A 8 -5.41 6.70 -12.06
C VAL A 8 -5.74 8.08 -12.61
N LYS A 9 -5.91 8.19 -13.95
CA LYS A 9 -6.23 9.45 -14.62
C LYS A 9 -7.51 10.11 -14.09
N LYS A 10 -8.52 9.31 -13.75
CA LYS A 10 -9.79 9.81 -13.20
C LYS A 10 -9.63 10.37 -11.77
N ARG A 11 -8.69 9.85 -10.99
CA ARG A 11 -8.48 10.22 -9.58
C ARG A 11 -7.46 11.35 -9.38
N ASP A 12 -6.64 11.63 -10.39
CA ASP A 12 -5.65 12.71 -10.34
C ASP A 12 -5.99 13.81 -11.36
N PRO A 13 -6.45 15.00 -10.91
CA PRO A 13 -6.71 16.13 -11.78
C PRO A 13 -5.49 16.63 -12.57
N ALA A 14 -4.26 16.36 -12.10
CA ALA A 14 -3.02 16.73 -12.78
C ALA A 14 -2.63 15.79 -13.92
N ALA A 15 -3.26 14.63 -14.01
CA ALA A 15 -2.97 13.60 -15.01
C ALA A 15 -3.49 13.97 -16.40
N LYS A 16 -2.62 14.50 -17.26
CA LYS A 16 -3.00 14.98 -18.61
C LYS A 16 -3.13 13.86 -19.63
N SER A 17 -2.29 12.83 -19.57
CA SER A 17 -2.29 11.74 -20.56
C SER A 17 -1.83 10.40 -19.93
N ILE A 18 -2.24 9.30 -20.55
CA ILE A 18 -1.81 7.96 -20.15
C ILE A 18 -0.30 7.80 -20.30
N LEU A 19 0.29 8.35 -21.34
CA LEU A 19 1.74 8.31 -21.54
C LEU A 19 2.49 9.02 -20.42
N SER A 20 2.01 10.19 -19.98
CA SER A 20 2.58 10.90 -18.84
C SER A 20 2.50 10.05 -17.56
N ILE A 21 1.37 9.41 -17.29
CA ILE A 21 1.18 8.54 -16.12
C ILE A 21 2.22 7.40 -16.13
N ILE A 22 2.39 6.70 -17.25
CA ILE A 22 3.34 5.59 -17.37
C ILE A 22 4.78 6.06 -17.12
N LEU A 23 5.15 7.19 -17.67
CA LEU A 23 6.54 7.67 -17.63
C LEU A 23 6.92 8.35 -16.30
N THR A 24 5.97 9.04 -15.66
CA THR A 24 6.30 9.95 -14.55
C THR A 24 5.73 9.54 -13.19
N TYR A 25 4.74 8.63 -13.09
CA TYR A 25 4.11 8.27 -11.83
C TYR A 25 4.85 7.12 -11.14
N PRO A 26 5.55 7.38 -10.02
CA PRO A 26 6.29 6.33 -9.30
C PRO A 26 5.35 5.24 -8.75
N GLY A 27 4.15 5.59 -8.29
CA GLY A 27 3.17 4.64 -7.80
C GLY A 27 2.75 3.61 -8.85
N VAL A 28 2.57 4.03 -10.10
CA VAL A 28 2.23 3.13 -11.22
C VAL A 28 3.34 2.13 -11.46
N LYS A 29 4.59 2.60 -11.47
CA LYS A 29 5.78 1.74 -11.63
C LYS A 29 5.90 0.76 -10.47
N ALA A 30 5.72 1.23 -9.22
CA ALA A 30 5.80 0.39 -8.03
C ALA A 30 4.74 -0.72 -8.02
N VAL A 31 3.48 -0.42 -8.35
CA VAL A 31 2.40 -1.41 -8.44
C VAL A 31 2.66 -2.43 -9.56
N PHE A 32 3.19 -2.00 -10.70
CA PHE A 32 3.56 -2.91 -11.78
C PHE A 32 4.69 -3.85 -11.36
N MET A 33 5.77 -3.31 -10.80
CA MET A 33 6.93 -4.10 -10.35
C MET A 33 6.59 -5.02 -9.17
N HIS A 34 5.64 -4.60 -8.31
CA HIS A 34 5.13 -5.48 -7.27
C HIS A 34 4.50 -6.75 -7.84
N LYS A 35 3.73 -6.68 -8.93
CA LYS A 35 3.15 -7.89 -9.56
C LYS A 35 4.23 -8.88 -9.99
N ILE A 36 5.36 -8.37 -10.49
CA ILE A 36 6.50 -9.20 -10.87
C ILE A 36 7.16 -9.83 -9.65
N SER A 37 7.45 -9.01 -8.61
CA SER A 37 8.07 -9.52 -7.38
C SER A 37 7.16 -10.50 -6.64
N ASN A 38 5.86 -10.25 -6.60
CA ASN A 38 4.87 -11.15 -6.01
C ASN A 38 4.79 -12.50 -6.74
N PHE A 39 4.85 -12.49 -8.07
CA PHE A 39 4.93 -13.74 -8.86
C PHE A 39 6.13 -14.60 -8.43
N PHE A 40 7.32 -14.02 -8.33
CA PHE A 40 8.51 -14.74 -7.85
C PHE A 40 8.38 -15.20 -6.40
N HIS A 41 7.75 -14.39 -5.56
CA HIS A 41 7.50 -14.73 -4.16
C HIS A 41 6.59 -15.97 -4.03
N ILE A 42 5.48 -16.00 -4.77
CA ILE A 42 4.54 -17.13 -4.79
C ILE A 42 5.20 -18.39 -5.37
N ALA A 43 6.08 -18.21 -6.36
CA ALA A 43 6.84 -19.31 -6.95
C ALA A 43 7.99 -19.84 -6.04
N GLY A 44 8.17 -19.28 -4.82
CA GLY A 44 9.21 -19.71 -3.86
C GLY A 44 10.58 -19.04 -4.05
N PHE A 45 10.76 -18.17 -5.05
CA PHE A 45 12.02 -17.46 -5.31
C PHE A 45 12.11 -16.19 -4.45
N HIS A 46 12.09 -16.34 -3.12
CA HIS A 46 11.97 -15.22 -2.18
C HIS A 46 13.09 -14.19 -2.29
N LEU A 47 14.35 -14.64 -2.51
CA LEU A 47 15.49 -13.73 -2.68
C LEU A 47 15.33 -12.85 -3.92
N ILE A 48 14.95 -13.43 -5.07
CA ILE A 48 14.73 -12.71 -6.32
C ILE A 48 13.59 -11.69 -6.13
N ALA A 49 12.50 -12.13 -5.52
CA ALA A 49 11.36 -11.25 -5.20
C ALA A 49 11.78 -10.05 -4.35
N ARG A 50 12.61 -10.25 -3.31
CA ARG A 50 13.13 -9.18 -2.46
C ARG A 50 14.07 -8.24 -3.21
N ILE A 51 14.95 -8.76 -4.04
CA ILE A 51 15.86 -7.92 -4.88
C ILE A 51 15.03 -7.00 -5.79
N ILE A 52 14.00 -7.54 -6.48
CA ILE A 52 13.11 -6.74 -7.34
C ILE A 52 12.39 -5.67 -6.52
N SER A 53 11.86 -6.01 -5.35
CA SER A 53 11.18 -5.06 -4.46
C SER A 53 12.12 -3.95 -3.99
N GLN A 54 13.36 -4.26 -3.59
CA GLN A 54 14.32 -3.25 -3.14
C GLN A 54 14.83 -2.37 -4.30
N ALA A 55 15.04 -2.93 -5.48
CA ALA A 55 15.33 -2.14 -6.68
C ALA A 55 14.18 -1.16 -6.99
N THR A 56 12.94 -1.64 -6.90
CA THR A 56 11.74 -0.79 -7.08
C THR A 56 11.72 0.35 -6.07
N ARG A 57 11.96 0.07 -4.79
CA ARG A 57 12.07 1.09 -3.74
C ARG A 57 13.15 2.14 -4.06
N PHE A 58 14.31 1.71 -4.52
CA PHE A 58 15.39 2.61 -4.88
C PHE A 58 14.99 3.62 -5.97
N PHE A 59 14.27 3.17 -7.01
CA PHE A 59 13.85 4.02 -8.12
C PHE A 59 12.57 4.81 -7.88
N THR A 60 11.70 4.37 -6.97
CA THR A 60 10.36 4.96 -6.78
C THR A 60 10.16 5.62 -5.42
N GLY A 61 11.00 5.31 -4.44
CA GLY A 61 10.80 5.71 -3.05
C GLY A 61 9.65 4.95 -2.34
N ILE A 62 9.11 3.89 -2.98
CA ILE A 62 7.96 3.12 -2.49
C ILE A 62 8.42 1.69 -2.19
N GLU A 63 8.21 1.24 -0.94
CA GLU A 63 8.44 -0.14 -0.55
C GLU A 63 7.14 -0.91 -0.49
N ILE A 64 7.02 -1.96 -1.33
CA ILE A 64 5.95 -2.94 -1.24
C ILE A 64 6.59 -4.31 -1.04
N HIS A 65 6.28 -4.96 0.09
CA HIS A 65 6.78 -6.30 0.33
C HIS A 65 6.19 -7.28 -0.69
N PRO A 66 6.99 -8.20 -1.27
CA PRO A 66 6.50 -9.14 -2.29
C PRO A 66 5.33 -10.01 -1.84
N GLY A 67 5.20 -10.28 -0.53
CA GLY A 67 4.11 -11.07 0.05
C GLY A 67 2.80 -10.31 0.20
N ALA A 68 2.78 -8.99 0.06
CA ALA A 68 1.55 -8.19 0.19
C ALA A 68 0.52 -8.58 -0.90
N LYS A 69 -0.75 -8.63 -0.52
CA LYS A 69 -1.87 -8.89 -1.44
C LYS A 69 -2.51 -7.57 -1.84
N ILE A 70 -2.56 -7.29 -3.13
CA ILE A 70 -3.07 -6.02 -3.66
C ILE A 70 -4.17 -6.30 -4.66
N GLY A 71 -5.35 -5.72 -4.41
CA GLY A 71 -6.50 -5.75 -5.29
C GLY A 71 -6.34 -4.89 -6.55
N LYS A 72 -7.44 -4.68 -7.25
CA LYS A 72 -7.43 -3.89 -8.49
C LYS A 72 -7.35 -2.40 -8.22
N ASN A 73 -6.75 -1.66 -9.14
CA ASN A 73 -6.78 -0.21 -9.20
C ASN A 73 -6.20 0.51 -7.96
N LEU A 74 -5.19 -0.07 -7.29
CA LEU A 74 -4.46 0.65 -6.24
C LEU A 74 -3.79 1.89 -6.85
N PHE A 75 -4.13 3.08 -6.34
CA PHE A 75 -3.47 4.32 -6.71
C PHE A 75 -2.59 4.82 -5.57
N ILE A 76 -1.29 4.91 -5.81
CA ILE A 76 -0.32 5.52 -4.89
C ILE A 76 0.06 6.85 -5.49
N ASP A 77 -0.41 7.93 -4.86
CA ASP A 77 -0.15 9.31 -5.28
C ASP A 77 1.09 9.86 -4.61
N HIS A 78 1.97 10.52 -5.37
CA HIS A 78 3.32 10.96 -5.00
C HIS A 78 4.24 9.79 -4.59
N GLY A 79 3.87 9.02 -3.60
CA GLY A 79 4.42 7.73 -3.23
C GLY A 79 5.68 7.74 -2.37
N MET A 80 6.48 8.79 -2.35
CA MET A 80 7.72 8.82 -1.56
C MET A 80 7.47 8.44 -0.10
N GLY A 81 8.24 7.46 0.41
CA GLY A 81 8.16 7.01 1.79
C GLY A 81 6.98 6.08 2.12
N VAL A 82 6.20 5.63 1.13
CA VAL A 82 5.17 4.59 1.35
C VAL A 82 5.85 3.26 1.67
N VAL A 83 5.35 2.60 2.73
CA VAL A 83 5.78 1.25 3.13
C VAL A 83 4.57 0.34 3.29
N ILE A 84 4.53 -0.75 2.55
CA ILE A 84 3.48 -1.78 2.62
C ILE A 84 4.11 -3.10 3.07
N GLY A 85 3.79 -3.53 4.29
CA GLY A 85 4.36 -4.71 4.93
C GLY A 85 3.86 -6.04 4.36
N GLU A 86 4.55 -7.12 4.71
CA GLU A 86 4.43 -8.46 4.13
C GLU A 86 3.01 -9.03 4.10
N THR A 87 2.31 -8.99 5.23
CA THR A 87 0.98 -9.59 5.37
C THR A 87 -0.15 -8.59 5.17
N SER A 88 0.15 -7.41 4.57
CA SER A 88 -0.88 -6.43 4.21
C SER A 88 -1.81 -6.98 3.13
N GLU A 89 -3.09 -6.69 3.29
CA GLU A 89 -4.11 -6.98 2.28
C GLU A 89 -4.80 -5.68 1.90
N ILE A 90 -4.83 -5.37 0.62
CA ILE A 90 -5.39 -4.12 0.10
C ILE A 90 -6.47 -4.46 -0.90
N GLY A 91 -7.68 -3.95 -0.67
CA GLY A 91 -8.83 -4.12 -1.54
C GLY A 91 -8.73 -3.37 -2.87
N ASN A 92 -9.87 -3.22 -3.52
CA ASN A 92 -9.96 -2.58 -4.83
C ASN A 92 -10.12 -1.06 -4.70
N ASN A 93 -9.67 -0.32 -5.71
CA ASN A 93 -9.82 1.13 -5.85
C ASN A 93 -9.26 1.95 -4.67
N VAL A 94 -8.36 1.40 -3.88
CA VAL A 94 -7.75 2.10 -2.74
C VAL A 94 -6.83 3.20 -3.25
N THR A 95 -6.83 4.35 -2.55
CA THR A 95 -5.92 5.47 -2.78
C THR A 95 -5.02 5.65 -1.57
N ILE A 96 -3.71 5.71 -1.80
CA ILE A 96 -2.68 5.89 -0.76
C ILE A 96 -1.81 7.09 -1.15
N TYR A 97 -1.68 8.06 -0.25
CA TYR A 97 -0.77 9.18 -0.44
C TYR A 97 0.64 8.87 0.07
N HIS A 98 1.59 9.79 -0.14
CA HIS A 98 2.99 9.63 0.27
C HIS A 98 3.15 9.42 1.79
N ALA A 99 4.28 8.83 2.18
CA ALA A 99 4.71 8.59 3.57
C ALA A 99 3.72 7.75 4.42
N VAL A 100 2.78 7.04 3.78
CA VAL A 100 1.88 6.11 4.48
C VAL A 100 2.60 4.83 4.83
N THR A 101 2.41 4.33 6.05
CA THR A 101 2.90 3.02 6.48
C THR A 101 1.75 2.07 6.79
N LEU A 102 1.76 0.90 6.15
CA LEU A 102 0.98 -0.27 6.55
C LEU A 102 1.94 -1.23 7.28
N GLY A 103 2.09 -1.03 8.60
CA GLY A 103 3.13 -1.64 9.41
C GLY A 103 2.63 -2.74 10.35
N GLY A 104 3.56 -3.57 10.82
CA GLY A 104 3.33 -4.54 11.89
C GLY A 104 3.52 -3.93 13.27
N SER A 105 2.90 -4.50 14.30
CA SER A 105 3.10 -4.10 15.69
C SER A 105 4.36 -4.76 16.27
N SER A 106 5.28 -3.95 16.81
CA SER A 106 6.45 -4.36 17.62
C SER A 106 7.19 -5.63 17.15
N PRO A 107 7.57 -5.77 15.88
CA PRO A 107 8.16 -7.01 15.37
C PRO A 107 9.52 -7.34 16.00
N SER A 108 10.22 -6.36 16.53
CA SER A 108 11.53 -6.53 17.19
C SER A 108 11.46 -7.22 18.55
N ILE A 109 10.29 -7.25 19.20
CA ILE A 109 10.11 -7.80 20.55
C ILE A 109 9.82 -9.30 20.50
N ASP A 110 9.09 -9.77 19.46
CA ASP A 110 8.61 -11.14 19.38
C ASP A 110 8.60 -11.62 17.89
N SER A 111 9.74 -11.49 17.22
CA SER A 111 9.85 -11.73 15.77
C SER A 111 9.57 -13.18 15.37
N GLU A 112 10.02 -14.16 16.18
CA GLU A 112 9.83 -15.58 15.89
C GLU A 112 8.34 -15.95 15.85
N ARG A 113 7.58 -15.52 16.85
CA ARG A 113 6.14 -15.75 16.93
C ARG A 113 5.39 -15.12 15.75
N GLN A 114 5.83 -13.91 15.34
CA GLN A 114 5.17 -13.15 14.29
C GLN A 114 5.45 -13.63 12.86
N ARG A 115 6.39 -14.57 12.65
CA ARG A 115 6.80 -15.02 11.30
C ARG A 115 5.67 -15.62 10.48
N HIS A 116 4.72 -16.28 11.12
CA HIS A 116 3.63 -16.99 10.45
C HIS A 116 2.25 -16.40 10.74
N GLU A 117 2.21 -15.24 11.40
CA GLU A 117 0.97 -14.57 11.78
C GLU A 117 0.64 -13.38 10.87
N LYS A 118 -0.65 -13.10 10.74
CA LYS A 118 -1.16 -11.85 10.18
C LYS A 118 -0.76 -10.71 11.12
N ARG A 119 0.13 -9.80 10.68
CA ARG A 119 0.67 -8.71 11.52
C ARG A 119 0.55 -7.33 10.90
N HIS A 120 0.09 -7.23 9.65
CA HIS A 120 -0.12 -5.98 8.93
C HIS A 120 -1.60 -5.75 8.61
N PRO A 121 -2.00 -4.50 8.32
CA PRO A 121 -3.40 -4.14 8.11
C PRO A 121 -4.08 -4.85 6.96
N THR A 122 -5.41 -4.94 7.06
CA THR A 122 -6.33 -5.25 5.97
C THR A 122 -7.12 -3.98 5.61
N ILE A 123 -7.00 -3.53 4.37
CA ILE A 123 -7.64 -2.32 3.86
C ILE A 123 -8.78 -2.70 2.94
N GLY A 124 -9.99 -2.27 3.26
CA GLY A 124 -11.19 -2.52 2.44
C GLY A 124 -11.19 -1.79 1.11
N ASP A 125 -12.18 -2.08 0.28
CA ASP A 125 -12.38 -1.43 -1.01
C ASP A 125 -12.68 0.07 -0.84
N ASP A 126 -12.29 0.87 -1.84
CA ASP A 126 -12.60 2.31 -1.95
C ASP A 126 -12.09 3.17 -0.77
N VAL A 127 -11.15 2.66 0.04
CA VAL A 127 -10.52 3.39 1.14
C VAL A 127 -9.58 4.45 0.60
N VAL A 128 -9.52 5.61 1.27
CA VAL A 128 -8.53 6.66 1.02
C VAL A 128 -7.69 6.88 2.26
N ILE A 129 -6.36 6.81 2.10
CA ILE A 129 -5.39 6.97 3.18
C ILE A 129 -4.56 8.22 2.92
N GLY A 130 -4.74 9.23 3.76
CA GLY A 130 -4.06 10.52 3.69
C GLY A 130 -2.57 10.42 3.96
N SER A 131 -1.83 11.43 3.49
CA SER A 131 -0.37 11.48 3.58
C SER A 131 0.15 11.34 5.01
N GLY A 132 1.22 10.57 5.18
CA GLY A 132 1.86 10.37 6.47
C GLY A 132 1.09 9.51 7.48
N ALA A 133 -0.09 8.98 7.11
CA ALA A 133 -0.86 8.15 8.02
C ALA A 133 -0.13 6.83 8.34
N GLN A 134 -0.22 6.40 9.60
CA GLN A 134 0.41 5.19 10.11
C GLN A 134 -0.67 4.20 10.53
N ILE A 135 -0.82 3.09 9.83
CA ILE A 135 -1.79 2.03 10.16
C ILE A 135 -0.98 0.83 10.63
N ILE A 136 -1.08 0.51 11.93
CA ILE A 136 -0.14 -0.38 12.60
C ILE A 136 -0.87 -1.56 13.23
N GLY A 137 -0.37 -2.75 12.94
CA GLY A 137 -0.93 -4.01 13.43
C GLY A 137 -1.94 -4.64 12.48
N PRO A 138 -2.49 -5.80 12.83
CA PRO A 138 -3.44 -6.55 11.99
C PRO A 138 -4.86 -5.97 12.03
N VAL A 139 -4.96 -4.63 12.02
CA VAL A 139 -6.23 -3.91 12.07
C VAL A 139 -6.96 -3.98 10.73
N ILE A 140 -8.29 -3.89 10.79
CA ILE A 140 -9.16 -3.86 9.62
C ILE A 140 -9.67 -2.44 9.39
N VAL A 141 -9.40 -1.89 8.21
CA VAL A 141 -9.98 -0.61 7.76
C VAL A 141 -11.14 -0.93 6.84
N GLY A 142 -12.35 -0.63 7.29
CA GLY A 142 -13.59 -0.93 6.58
C GLY A 142 -13.73 -0.21 5.25
N LYS A 143 -14.58 -0.75 4.38
CA LYS A 143 -14.85 -0.22 3.05
C LYS A 143 -15.25 1.27 3.09
N CYS A 144 -14.80 2.02 2.09
CA CYS A 144 -15.08 3.45 1.94
C CYS A 144 -14.60 4.34 3.11
N ALA A 145 -13.81 3.82 4.06
CA ALA A 145 -13.27 4.63 5.14
C ALA A 145 -12.27 5.69 4.62
N ARG A 146 -12.12 6.75 5.39
CA ARG A 146 -11.19 7.86 5.13
C ARG A 146 -10.24 8.01 6.30
N ILE A 147 -8.97 7.83 6.06
CA ILE A 147 -7.92 8.05 7.06
C ILE A 147 -7.26 9.39 6.75
N ALA A 148 -7.35 10.32 7.68
CA ALA A 148 -6.80 11.66 7.51
C ALA A 148 -5.27 11.65 7.47
N ALA A 149 -4.70 12.73 6.94
CA ALA A 149 -3.25 12.91 6.93
C ALA A 149 -2.67 12.85 8.36
N ASN A 150 -1.53 12.17 8.51
CA ASN A 150 -0.81 11.97 9.77
C ASN A 150 -1.62 11.27 10.88
N ALA A 151 -2.74 10.64 10.57
CA ALA A 151 -3.47 9.85 11.56
C ALA A 151 -2.72 8.56 11.92
N VAL A 152 -2.80 8.16 13.19
CA VAL A 152 -2.21 6.90 13.68
C VAL A 152 -3.33 5.94 14.06
N VAL A 153 -3.54 4.92 13.24
CA VAL A 153 -4.60 3.91 13.39
C VAL A 153 -4.02 2.64 14.00
N VAL A 154 -4.51 2.28 15.18
CA VAL A 154 -4.10 1.08 15.94
C VAL A 154 -5.28 0.21 16.37
N LYS A 155 -6.47 0.51 15.86
CA LYS A 155 -7.72 -0.23 16.09
C LYS A 155 -8.50 -0.33 14.79
N ASP A 156 -9.44 -1.25 14.73
CA ASP A 156 -10.31 -1.43 13.58
C ASP A 156 -11.13 -0.16 13.30
N VAL A 157 -11.30 0.13 12.02
CA VAL A 157 -12.03 1.29 11.50
C VAL A 157 -13.32 0.81 10.84
N PRO A 158 -14.49 1.28 11.28
CA PRO A 158 -15.76 0.93 10.64
C PRO A 158 -15.83 1.38 9.17
N GLU A 159 -16.70 0.74 8.39
CA GLU A 159 -17.02 1.17 7.04
C GLU A 159 -17.53 2.62 7.02
N ASN A 160 -17.18 3.37 5.99
CA ASN A 160 -17.55 4.77 5.77
C ASN A 160 -17.09 5.74 6.87
N ALA A 161 -16.33 5.29 7.86
CA ALA A 161 -15.83 6.16 8.93
C ALA A 161 -14.69 7.08 8.44
N THR A 162 -14.56 8.21 9.11
CA THR A 162 -13.41 9.12 8.96
C THR A 162 -12.61 9.12 10.25
N MET A 163 -11.34 8.74 10.17
CA MET A 163 -10.41 8.70 11.31
C MET A 163 -9.44 9.86 11.24
N VAL A 164 -9.24 10.53 12.37
CA VAL A 164 -8.36 11.71 12.48
C VAL A 164 -7.57 11.64 13.79
N GLY A 165 -6.36 12.16 13.80
CA GLY A 165 -5.58 12.35 15.02
C GLY A 165 -4.60 11.24 15.39
N VAL A 166 -4.05 11.33 16.61
CA VAL A 166 -3.00 10.45 17.14
C VAL A 166 -3.33 10.12 18.61
N PRO A 167 -3.74 8.87 18.93
CA PRO A 167 -4.30 7.86 18.03
C PRO A 167 -5.64 8.27 17.43
N ALA A 168 -5.98 7.67 16.31
CA ALA A 168 -7.24 7.92 15.60
C ALA A 168 -8.32 6.92 16.02
#